data_68621524664b85e95fe961103cfabba7
#
_entry.id   68621524664b85e95fe961103cfabba7
#
_cell.length_a   1.000
_cell.length_b   1.000
_cell.length_c   1.000
_cell.angle_alpha   90.00
_cell.angle_beta   90.00
_cell.angle_gamma   90.00
#
_symmetry.space_group_name_H-M   'P 1'
#
loop_
_entity.id
_entity.type
_entity.pdbx_description
1 polymer ?
#
loop_
_entity_poly.entity_id
_entity_poly.type
_entity_poly.pdbx_seq_one_letter_code
_entity_poly.pdbx_strand_id
1 'polypeptide(L)'
;MFSTGQMEWRLRCQTCRTAYVVGPMVRGCPECATHGKIGLLELVRNSALNSDGFAKRVGRGLDRWLDFLPVQDKGTFLSLGAGGTALIPSRIIGKRLGIPHLYFKLEQQNPTASFKDRFVAMSANAARSFGFRKIVVSSTGNLAISVAAYAAALEMESMVIVPHGTPAGILAEASFYNARIAVTERELRFAALETTARRADWFPIGLFLAKPVQNAFGVEGYRSFAYEVVEQLGEAPGAMLFPCARGNGLYGAFKGFLDCRDAGVIAALPRLVATQPERANSIEVSLARGANSAVELPPFQSAAKSTSETVSSDDALDAIRTSAGFGLSASEEEIHNAASSLAEEGLNVETSSALPVACLPKLCKADGFDRDRPVVCVLTAGGQRWMVQTKHALPRVFEAATIADFEKLLDAK
;
A
#
# COMPACT_ATOMS: atom_id res chain seq x y z
N MET A 1 -26.84 20.64 7.37
CA MET A 1 -27.36 20.16 8.65
C MET A 1 -27.21 18.64 8.64
N PHE A 2 -26.30 18.11 9.45
CA PHE A 2 -26.11 16.66 9.57
C PHE A 2 -27.21 16.11 10.47
N SER A 3 -27.94 15.10 9.99
CA SER A 3 -28.94 14.43 10.81
C SER A 3 -28.25 13.75 12.00
N THR A 4 -28.85 13.85 13.18
CA THR A 4 -28.40 13.26 14.46
C THR A 4 -28.56 11.74 14.52
N GLY A 5 -28.57 11.04 13.38
CA GLY A 5 -28.38 9.59 13.30
C GLY A 5 -27.01 9.25 13.83
N GLN A 6 -26.88 8.23 14.67
CA GLN A 6 -25.63 7.75 15.23
C GLN A 6 -24.59 7.65 14.11
N MET A 7 -23.55 8.49 14.15
CA MET A 7 -22.51 8.48 13.13
C MET A 7 -21.81 7.11 13.17
N GLU A 8 -21.85 6.41 12.05
CA GLU A 8 -21.30 5.05 11.92
C GLU A 8 -19.79 5.00 12.20
N TRP A 9 -19.08 6.10 11.93
CA TRP A 9 -17.65 6.25 12.09
C TRP A 9 -17.26 7.42 12.99
N ARG A 10 -16.14 7.26 13.71
CA ARG A 10 -15.49 8.31 14.51
C ARG A 10 -13.99 8.30 14.28
N LEU A 11 -13.35 9.46 14.42
CA LEU A 11 -11.92 9.54 14.62
C LEU A 11 -11.60 9.29 16.10
N ARG A 12 -10.62 8.45 16.36
CA ARG A 12 -10.15 8.14 17.72
C ARG A 12 -8.64 8.31 17.79
N CYS A 13 -8.17 8.96 18.82
CA CYS A 13 -6.73 9.06 19.07
C CYS A 13 -6.19 7.71 19.57
N GLN A 14 -5.12 7.23 18.95
CA GLN A 14 -4.47 5.98 19.33
C GLN A 14 -3.77 6.11 20.70
N THR A 15 -3.31 7.32 21.08
CA THR A 15 -2.58 7.58 22.31
C THR A 15 -3.50 7.83 23.50
N CYS A 16 -4.35 8.89 23.45
CA CYS A 16 -5.20 9.28 24.58
C CYS A 16 -6.63 8.72 24.50
N ARG A 17 -6.97 7.99 23.42
CA ARG A 17 -8.29 7.36 23.18
C ARG A 17 -9.45 8.34 23.01
N THR A 18 -9.23 9.65 23.08
CA THR A 18 -10.27 10.65 22.84
C THR A 18 -10.88 10.46 21.43
N ALA A 19 -12.21 10.48 21.38
CA ALA A 19 -12.96 10.31 20.16
C ALA A 19 -13.49 11.64 19.64
N TYR A 20 -13.49 11.80 18.32
CA TYR A 20 -13.91 12.99 17.61
C TYR A 20 -14.90 12.66 16.51
N VAL A 21 -15.72 13.62 16.15
CA VAL A 21 -16.52 13.58 14.92
C VAL A 21 -15.57 13.48 13.72
N VAL A 22 -15.95 12.73 12.69
CA VAL A 22 -15.18 12.64 11.46
C VAL A 22 -15.08 14.03 10.80
N GLY A 23 -13.88 14.49 10.58
CA GLY A 23 -13.56 15.80 10.03
C GLY A 23 -12.11 15.88 9.53
N PRO A 24 -11.68 17.01 8.98
CA PRO A 24 -10.37 17.18 8.36
C PRO A 24 -9.22 17.32 9.39
N MET A 25 -9.17 16.40 10.36
CA MET A 25 -8.20 16.44 11.47
C MET A 25 -6.86 15.81 11.03
N VAL A 26 -6.25 16.36 10.00
CA VAL A 26 -5.01 15.82 9.41
C VAL A 26 -3.75 16.07 10.24
N ARG A 27 -3.83 16.93 11.26
CA ARG A 27 -2.69 17.30 12.13
C ARG A 27 -2.57 16.43 13.38
N GLY A 28 -3.37 15.38 13.48
CA GLY A 28 -3.41 14.52 14.66
C GLY A 28 -4.34 15.01 15.76
N CYS A 29 -4.19 14.45 16.92
CA CYS A 29 -5.06 14.68 18.09
C CYS A 29 -4.79 16.04 18.75
N PRO A 30 -5.77 16.96 18.83
CA PRO A 30 -5.61 18.25 19.52
C PRO A 30 -5.28 18.08 20.99
N GLU A 31 -5.92 17.13 21.68
CA GLU A 31 -5.69 16.87 23.10
C GLU A 31 -4.23 16.46 23.37
N CYS A 32 -3.66 15.55 22.58
CA CYS A 32 -2.26 15.21 22.71
C CYS A 32 -1.33 16.39 22.42
N ALA A 33 -1.70 17.26 21.49
CA ALA A 33 -0.92 18.43 21.10
C ALA A 33 -0.80 19.44 22.25
N THR A 34 -1.83 19.60 23.11
CA THR A 34 -1.75 20.48 24.31
C THR A 34 -0.68 20.03 25.31
N HIS A 35 -0.30 18.74 25.26
CA HIS A 35 0.75 18.14 26.09
C HIS A 35 2.07 17.93 25.33
N GLY A 36 2.26 18.59 24.19
CA GLY A 36 3.47 18.47 23.36
C GLY A 36 3.67 17.08 22.75
N LYS A 37 2.60 16.25 22.68
CA LYS A 37 2.64 14.89 22.13
C LYS A 37 1.98 14.84 20.75
N ILE A 38 2.47 13.95 19.90
CA ILE A 38 1.81 13.62 18.62
C ILE A 38 0.89 12.43 18.87
N GLY A 39 -0.43 12.68 18.83
CA GLY A 39 -1.44 11.63 18.87
C GLY A 39 -1.96 11.34 17.47
N LEU A 40 -1.77 10.10 17.01
CA LEU A 40 -2.28 9.66 15.70
C LEU A 40 -3.77 9.41 15.79
N LEU A 41 -4.48 9.70 14.71
CA LEU A 41 -5.92 9.45 14.59
C LEU A 41 -6.16 8.24 13.71
N GLU A 42 -7.09 7.41 14.11
CA GLU A 42 -7.62 6.29 13.35
C GLU A 42 -9.13 6.41 13.17
N LEU A 43 -9.67 5.88 12.10
CA LEU A 43 -11.11 5.73 11.92
C LEU A 43 -11.56 4.42 12.56
N VAL A 44 -12.53 4.55 13.46
CA VAL A 44 -13.17 3.41 14.13
C VAL A 44 -14.67 3.40 13.83
N ARG A 45 -15.21 2.20 13.63
CA ARG A 45 -16.63 1.99 13.41
C ARG A 45 -17.34 1.82 14.74
N ASN A 46 -18.55 2.38 14.86
CA ASN A 46 -19.36 2.30 16.08
C ASN A 46 -20.27 1.06 16.10
N SER A 47 -20.52 0.44 14.93
CA SER A 47 -21.39 -0.74 14.78
C SER A 47 -20.59 -1.93 14.25
N ALA A 48 -20.92 -3.13 14.71
CA ALA A 48 -20.38 -4.36 14.15
C ALA A 48 -20.90 -4.57 12.71
N LEU A 49 -20.04 -5.14 11.86
CA LEU A 49 -20.44 -5.66 10.56
C LEU A 49 -21.16 -7.00 10.76
N ASN A 50 -22.03 -7.36 9.84
CA ASN A 50 -22.65 -8.68 9.81
C ASN A 50 -22.25 -9.45 8.53
N SER A 51 -22.32 -10.79 8.60
CA SER A 51 -21.96 -11.67 7.48
C SER A 51 -22.85 -11.48 6.25
N ASP A 52 -24.13 -11.21 6.44
CA ASP A 52 -25.09 -11.00 5.33
C ASP A 52 -24.68 -9.84 4.44
N GLY A 53 -24.01 -8.86 5.01
CA GLY A 53 -23.45 -7.73 4.28
C GLY A 53 -22.37 -8.13 3.27
N PHE A 54 -21.58 -9.17 3.52
CA PHE A 54 -20.53 -9.63 2.59
C PHE A 54 -21.10 -10.39 1.38
N ALA A 55 -22.17 -11.16 1.54
CA ALA A 55 -22.70 -12.07 0.52
C ALA A 55 -23.47 -11.38 -0.62
N LYS A 56 -24.04 -10.20 -0.40
CA LYS A 56 -25.03 -9.55 -1.31
C LYS A 56 -24.48 -8.34 -2.06
N ARG A 57 -23.16 -8.23 -2.25
CA ARG A 57 -22.58 -7.02 -2.80
C ARG A 57 -22.57 -6.99 -4.32
N VAL A 58 -22.93 -5.84 -4.87
CA VAL A 58 -22.88 -5.52 -6.29
C VAL A 58 -21.79 -4.48 -6.51
N GLY A 59 -21.18 -4.47 -7.70
CA GLY A 59 -20.11 -3.53 -8.03
C GLY A 59 -18.75 -4.21 -8.15
N ARG A 60 -17.72 -3.40 -8.37
CA ARG A 60 -16.34 -3.84 -8.56
C ARG A 60 -15.38 -2.95 -7.78
N GLY A 61 -14.24 -3.51 -7.36
CA GLY A 61 -13.22 -2.75 -6.66
C GLY A 61 -13.72 -2.10 -5.37
N LEU A 62 -13.28 -0.89 -5.09
CA LEU A 62 -13.69 -0.14 -3.90
C LEU A 62 -15.20 0.14 -3.89
N ASP A 63 -15.83 0.36 -5.07
CA ASP A 63 -17.26 0.66 -5.17
C ASP A 63 -18.13 -0.46 -4.59
N ARG A 64 -17.64 -1.71 -4.66
CA ARG A 64 -18.30 -2.87 -4.05
C ARG A 64 -18.34 -2.80 -2.52
N TRP A 65 -17.38 -2.12 -1.90
CA TRP A 65 -17.14 -2.13 -0.45
C TRP A 65 -17.47 -0.80 0.25
N LEU A 66 -18.12 0.16 -0.44
CA LEU A 66 -18.38 1.50 0.11
C LEU A 66 -19.19 1.48 1.43
N ASP A 67 -20.05 0.47 1.63
CA ASP A 67 -20.79 0.35 2.89
C ASP A 67 -19.91 -0.08 4.08
N PHE A 68 -18.74 -0.65 3.80
CA PHE A 68 -17.77 -1.06 4.82
C PHE A 68 -16.66 -0.04 5.04
N LEU A 69 -16.62 0.99 4.21
CA LEU A 69 -15.59 2.03 4.25
C LEU A 69 -16.18 3.34 4.80
N PRO A 70 -15.36 4.20 5.44
CA PRO A 70 -15.80 5.48 6.00
C PRO A 70 -16.03 6.53 4.90
N VAL A 71 -16.92 6.23 3.96
CA VAL A 71 -17.29 7.12 2.86
C VAL A 71 -18.49 7.95 3.29
N GLN A 72 -18.36 9.27 3.27
CA GLN A 72 -19.39 10.19 3.70
C GLN A 72 -20.52 10.33 2.68
N ASP A 73 -20.16 10.39 1.41
CA ASP A 73 -21.12 10.48 0.30
C ASP A 73 -20.77 9.42 -0.75
N LYS A 74 -21.52 8.32 -0.72
CA LYS A 74 -21.32 7.19 -1.63
C LYS A 74 -21.74 7.52 -3.06
N GLY A 75 -22.70 8.45 -3.22
CA GLY A 75 -23.22 8.84 -4.54
C GLY A 75 -22.24 9.64 -5.38
N THR A 76 -21.32 10.33 -4.73
CA THR A 76 -20.29 11.14 -5.40
C THR A 76 -18.88 10.55 -5.26
N PHE A 77 -18.72 9.36 -4.62
CA PHE A 77 -17.43 8.71 -4.48
C PHE A 77 -16.85 8.30 -5.84
N LEU A 78 -15.63 8.70 -6.10
CA LEU A 78 -14.92 8.37 -7.33
C LEU A 78 -13.75 7.42 -7.03
N SER A 79 -13.87 6.16 -7.46
CA SER A 79 -12.83 5.14 -7.28
C SER A 79 -11.85 5.04 -8.46
N LEU A 80 -12.21 5.57 -9.63
CA LEU A 80 -11.55 5.29 -10.91
C LEU A 80 -11.43 3.77 -11.22
N GLY A 81 -12.17 2.93 -10.51
CA GLY A 81 -12.08 1.48 -10.61
C GLY A 81 -10.94 0.86 -9.78
N ALA A 82 -10.40 1.58 -8.78
CA ALA A 82 -9.41 1.02 -7.86
C ALA A 82 -9.94 -0.18 -7.09
N GLY A 83 -9.08 -1.15 -6.86
CA GLY A 83 -9.45 -2.43 -6.24
C GLY A 83 -10.03 -3.44 -7.21
N GLY A 84 -10.58 -4.53 -6.69
CA GLY A 84 -11.09 -5.64 -7.49
C GLY A 84 -10.01 -6.29 -8.36
N THR A 85 -8.76 -6.20 -7.94
CA THR A 85 -7.61 -6.73 -8.66
C THR A 85 -7.59 -8.25 -8.63
N ALA A 86 -7.01 -8.87 -9.66
CA ALA A 86 -6.97 -10.32 -9.76
C ALA A 86 -6.11 -10.94 -8.64
N LEU A 87 -6.55 -12.11 -8.18
CA LEU A 87 -5.77 -13.04 -7.38
C LEU A 87 -5.50 -14.27 -8.25
N ILE A 88 -4.25 -14.47 -8.65
CA ILE A 88 -3.89 -15.56 -9.56
C ILE A 88 -2.97 -16.58 -8.87
N PRO A 89 -3.11 -17.89 -9.18
CA PRO A 89 -2.21 -18.90 -8.65
C PRO A 89 -0.83 -18.82 -9.32
N SER A 90 0.22 -19.07 -8.54
CA SER A 90 1.57 -19.31 -9.05
C SER A 90 1.64 -20.65 -9.77
N ARG A 91 2.24 -20.67 -10.95
CA ARG A 91 2.43 -21.90 -11.74
C ARG A 91 3.84 -22.48 -11.62
N ILE A 92 4.83 -21.65 -11.36
CA ILE A 92 6.25 -22.01 -11.37
C ILE A 92 6.83 -21.90 -9.94
N ILE A 93 6.74 -20.73 -9.32
CA ILE A 93 7.38 -20.43 -8.02
C ILE A 93 6.80 -21.32 -6.93
N GLY A 94 5.47 -21.46 -6.87
CA GLY A 94 4.79 -22.30 -5.87
C GLY A 94 5.26 -23.76 -5.93
N LYS A 95 5.37 -24.33 -7.12
CA LYS A 95 5.90 -25.70 -7.32
C LYS A 95 7.37 -25.80 -6.88
N ARG A 96 8.21 -24.82 -7.26
CA ARG A 96 9.64 -24.77 -6.95
C ARG A 96 9.88 -24.74 -5.43
N LEU A 97 9.02 -24.04 -4.68
CA LEU A 97 9.13 -23.86 -3.23
C LEU A 97 8.31 -24.87 -2.39
N GLY A 98 7.50 -25.73 -3.03
CA GLY A 98 6.60 -26.63 -2.32
C GLY A 98 5.49 -25.92 -1.56
N ILE A 99 4.94 -24.84 -2.16
CA ILE A 99 3.78 -24.07 -1.67
C ILE A 99 2.65 -24.26 -2.69
N PRO A 100 1.81 -25.30 -2.58
CA PRO A 100 0.84 -25.67 -3.62
C PRO A 100 -0.22 -24.58 -3.83
N HIS A 101 -0.52 -23.81 -2.82
CA HIS A 101 -1.54 -22.77 -2.83
C HIS A 101 -0.93 -21.35 -2.72
N LEU A 102 0.13 -21.08 -3.51
CA LEU A 102 0.71 -19.75 -3.64
C LEU A 102 -0.08 -18.91 -4.65
N TYR A 103 -0.46 -17.69 -4.25
CA TYR A 103 -1.20 -16.74 -5.07
C TYR A 103 -0.52 -15.38 -5.12
N PHE A 104 -0.75 -14.65 -6.23
CA PHE A 104 -0.31 -13.27 -6.43
C PHE A 104 -1.52 -12.34 -6.50
N LYS A 105 -1.57 -11.31 -5.65
CA LYS A 105 -2.54 -10.23 -5.70
C LYS A 105 -1.98 -9.11 -6.57
N LEU A 106 -2.58 -8.88 -7.74
CA LEU A 106 -2.02 -8.06 -8.81
C LEU A 106 -2.41 -6.58 -8.69
N GLU A 107 -1.79 -5.84 -7.80
CA GLU A 107 -2.12 -4.42 -7.57
C GLU A 107 -1.66 -3.47 -8.70
N GLN A 108 -0.84 -3.94 -9.62
CA GLN A 108 -0.54 -3.21 -10.86
C GLN A 108 -1.75 -3.08 -11.79
N GLN A 109 -2.87 -3.75 -11.52
CA GLN A 109 -4.13 -3.61 -12.26
C GLN A 109 -4.95 -2.39 -11.81
N ASN A 110 -4.56 -1.69 -10.76
CA ASN A 110 -5.20 -0.44 -10.38
C ASN A 110 -4.99 0.66 -11.44
N PRO A 111 -5.82 1.70 -11.47
CA PRO A 111 -5.83 2.76 -12.52
C PRO A 111 -4.46 3.39 -12.80
N THR A 112 -3.66 3.66 -11.76
CA THR A 112 -2.30 4.18 -11.91
C THR A 112 -1.23 3.10 -11.68
N ALA A 113 -1.56 1.85 -11.97
CA ALA A 113 -0.70 0.68 -11.89
C ALA A 113 -0.05 0.46 -10.51
N SER A 114 -0.70 0.86 -9.42
CA SER A 114 -0.24 0.59 -8.06
C SER A 114 -1.36 0.57 -7.02
N PHE A 115 -1.11 -0.12 -5.91
CA PHE A 115 -2.02 -0.19 -4.75
C PHE A 115 -2.28 1.18 -4.10
N LYS A 116 -1.50 2.23 -4.45
CA LYS A 116 -1.70 3.58 -3.93
C LYS A 116 -3.07 4.15 -4.28
N ASP A 117 -3.67 3.67 -5.37
CA ASP A 117 -5.00 4.10 -5.78
C ASP A 117 -6.06 3.82 -4.73
N ARG A 118 -5.97 2.70 -4.00
CA ARG A 118 -6.90 2.41 -2.88
C ARG A 118 -6.81 3.47 -1.78
N PHE A 119 -5.60 3.89 -1.45
CA PHE A 119 -5.33 4.91 -0.45
C PHE A 119 -5.78 6.30 -0.90
N VAL A 120 -5.43 6.65 -2.15
CA VAL A 120 -5.70 7.99 -2.67
C VAL A 120 -7.18 8.17 -2.96
N ALA A 121 -7.88 7.15 -3.47
CA ALA A 121 -9.33 7.20 -3.63
C ALA A 121 -10.02 7.62 -2.33
N MET A 122 -9.70 6.98 -1.21
CA MET A 122 -10.29 7.33 0.09
C MET A 122 -9.89 8.72 0.55
N SER A 123 -8.60 9.08 0.47
CA SER A 123 -8.08 10.36 0.96
C SER A 123 -8.61 11.55 0.15
N ALA A 124 -8.63 11.44 -1.18
CA ALA A 124 -9.05 12.53 -2.06
C ALA A 124 -10.57 12.76 -2.00
N ASN A 125 -11.38 11.70 -1.95
CA ASN A 125 -12.82 11.83 -1.75
C ASN A 125 -13.15 12.39 -0.35
N ALA A 126 -12.41 12.02 0.69
CA ALA A 126 -12.56 12.62 2.02
C ALA A 126 -12.22 14.12 1.99
N ALA A 127 -11.11 14.52 1.36
CA ALA A 127 -10.76 15.92 1.19
C ALA A 127 -11.89 16.71 0.50
N ARG A 128 -12.40 16.16 -0.62
CA ARG A 128 -13.51 16.78 -1.37
C ARG A 128 -14.77 16.90 -0.53
N SER A 129 -15.13 15.86 0.25
CA SER A 129 -16.33 15.88 1.12
C SER A 129 -16.24 16.91 2.25
N PHE A 130 -15.01 17.25 2.68
CA PHE A 130 -14.74 18.34 3.62
C PHE A 130 -14.67 19.73 2.95
N GLY A 131 -14.92 19.82 1.65
CA GLY A 131 -14.95 21.09 0.91
C GLY A 131 -13.61 21.55 0.35
N PHE A 132 -12.53 20.76 0.50
CA PHE A 132 -11.25 21.09 -0.11
C PHE A 132 -11.29 20.96 -1.64
N ARG A 133 -10.57 21.86 -2.31
CA ARG A 133 -10.37 21.85 -3.76
C ARG A 133 -8.89 21.72 -4.16
N LYS A 134 -8.02 21.59 -3.16
CA LYS A 134 -6.57 21.50 -3.37
C LYS A 134 -6.00 20.38 -2.48
N ILE A 135 -5.18 19.53 -3.07
CA ILE A 135 -4.49 18.45 -2.37
C ILE A 135 -2.99 18.52 -2.60
N VAL A 136 -2.21 18.15 -1.60
CA VAL A 136 -0.75 18.21 -1.65
C VAL A 136 -0.13 16.92 -1.13
N VAL A 137 0.96 16.50 -1.76
CA VAL A 137 1.74 15.32 -1.36
C VAL A 137 3.23 15.55 -1.53
N SER A 138 4.04 14.94 -0.66
CA SER A 138 5.48 14.79 -0.90
C SER A 138 5.79 13.34 -1.22
N SER A 139 6.08 13.04 -2.49
CA SER A 139 6.40 11.68 -2.94
C SER A 139 7.14 11.68 -4.27
N THR A 140 8.10 10.76 -4.40
CA THR A 140 8.93 10.54 -5.60
C THR A 140 8.51 9.32 -6.42
N GLY A 141 7.30 8.78 -6.21
CA GLY A 141 6.88 7.53 -6.84
C GLY A 141 5.37 7.39 -6.99
N ASN A 142 4.88 6.17 -6.88
CA ASN A 142 3.50 5.79 -7.17
C ASN A 142 2.43 6.65 -6.45
N LEU A 143 2.71 7.13 -5.22
CA LEU A 143 1.76 7.97 -4.50
C LEU A 143 1.59 9.34 -5.17
N ALA A 144 2.67 9.93 -5.73
CA ALA A 144 2.60 11.20 -6.44
C ALA A 144 1.69 11.11 -7.66
N ILE A 145 1.85 10.05 -8.44
CA ILE A 145 1.08 9.80 -9.66
C ILE A 145 -0.39 9.55 -9.33
N SER A 146 -0.67 8.70 -8.35
CA SER A 146 -2.04 8.45 -7.92
C SER A 146 -2.72 9.73 -7.44
N VAL A 147 -2.04 10.58 -6.63
CA VAL A 147 -2.60 11.87 -6.18
C VAL A 147 -2.90 12.79 -7.35
N ALA A 148 -2.00 12.89 -8.33
CA ALA A 148 -2.22 13.71 -9.51
C ALA A 148 -3.43 13.23 -10.34
N ALA A 149 -3.55 11.91 -10.57
CA ALA A 149 -4.64 11.31 -11.32
C ALA A 149 -6.01 11.52 -10.64
N TYR A 150 -6.09 11.27 -9.33
CA TYR A 150 -7.34 11.47 -8.59
C TYR A 150 -7.72 12.94 -8.44
N ALA A 151 -6.73 13.84 -8.31
CA ALA A 151 -6.99 15.28 -8.30
C ALA A 151 -7.63 15.73 -9.62
N ALA A 152 -7.04 15.33 -10.75
CA ALA A 152 -7.58 15.64 -12.07
C ALA A 152 -9.02 15.14 -12.24
N ALA A 153 -9.28 13.88 -11.86
CA ALA A 153 -10.59 13.26 -12.00
C ALA A 153 -11.65 13.84 -11.04
N LEU A 154 -11.25 14.39 -9.90
CA LEU A 154 -12.12 15.06 -8.92
C LEU A 154 -12.23 16.58 -9.13
N GLU A 155 -11.65 17.12 -10.22
CA GLU A 155 -11.60 18.55 -10.50
C GLU A 155 -10.94 19.36 -9.37
N MET A 156 -9.85 18.81 -8.81
CA MET A 156 -9.07 19.42 -7.74
C MET A 156 -7.69 19.85 -8.24
N GLU A 157 -7.13 20.92 -7.67
CA GLU A 157 -5.73 21.24 -7.86
C GLU A 157 -4.84 20.27 -7.06
N SER A 158 -3.73 19.86 -7.64
CA SER A 158 -2.72 19.06 -6.92
C SER A 158 -1.33 19.69 -6.96
N MET A 159 -0.60 19.52 -5.85
CA MET A 159 0.81 19.87 -5.76
C MET A 159 1.61 18.63 -5.31
N VAL A 160 2.63 18.30 -6.09
CA VAL A 160 3.57 17.23 -5.80
C VAL A 160 4.91 17.84 -5.43
N ILE A 161 5.34 17.68 -4.18
CA ILE A 161 6.62 18.17 -3.67
C ILE A 161 7.64 17.04 -3.79
N VAL A 162 8.74 17.31 -4.48
CA VAL A 162 9.80 16.34 -4.78
C VAL A 162 11.18 16.90 -4.50
N PRO A 163 12.17 16.08 -4.14
CA PRO A 163 13.56 16.50 -4.09
C PRO A 163 14.17 16.52 -5.50
N HIS A 164 15.29 17.24 -5.63
CA HIS A 164 16.16 17.12 -6.80
C HIS A 164 16.54 15.66 -7.07
N GLY A 165 16.68 15.28 -8.33
CA GLY A 165 17.02 13.92 -8.76
C GLY A 165 15.82 12.96 -8.77
N THR A 166 14.59 13.46 -8.60
CA THR A 166 13.38 12.65 -8.84
C THR A 166 13.34 12.20 -10.30
N PRO A 167 13.04 10.91 -10.60
CA PRO A 167 13.03 10.41 -11.96
C PRO A 167 12.11 11.21 -12.90
N ALA A 168 12.64 11.57 -14.07
CA ALA A 168 11.91 12.37 -15.05
C ALA A 168 10.55 11.76 -15.46
N GLY A 169 10.46 10.43 -15.55
CA GLY A 169 9.20 9.73 -15.85
C GLY A 169 8.11 9.98 -14.82
N ILE A 170 8.47 10.07 -13.53
CA ILE A 170 7.50 10.39 -12.46
C ILE A 170 7.02 11.83 -12.61
N LEU A 171 7.92 12.77 -12.88
CA LEU A 171 7.56 14.18 -13.07
C LEU A 171 6.67 14.37 -14.31
N ALA A 172 7.04 13.71 -15.42
CA ALA A 172 6.27 13.76 -16.66
C ALA A 172 4.86 13.21 -16.49
N GLU A 173 4.70 12.04 -15.85
CA GLU A 173 3.40 11.42 -15.62
C GLU A 173 2.53 12.24 -14.67
N ALA A 174 3.08 12.75 -13.56
CA ALA A 174 2.34 13.64 -12.67
C ALA A 174 1.90 14.94 -13.36
N SER A 175 2.78 15.51 -14.19
CA SER A 175 2.46 16.71 -15.00
C SER A 175 1.41 16.42 -16.07
N PHE A 176 1.36 15.21 -16.63
CA PHE A 176 0.32 14.79 -17.57
C PHE A 176 -1.09 14.90 -16.98
N TYR A 177 -1.22 14.62 -15.67
CA TYR A 177 -2.46 14.84 -14.91
C TYR A 177 -2.62 16.30 -14.43
N ASN A 178 -1.85 17.24 -14.97
CA ASN A 178 -1.90 18.67 -14.65
C ASN A 178 -1.51 18.99 -13.18
N ALA A 179 -0.71 18.14 -12.53
CA ALA A 179 -0.20 18.43 -11.18
C ALA A 179 0.88 19.52 -11.23
N ARG A 180 0.85 20.43 -10.26
CA ARG A 180 1.93 21.39 -10.03
C ARG A 180 3.09 20.67 -9.34
N ILE A 181 4.30 20.76 -9.90
CA ILE A 181 5.49 20.13 -9.34
C ILE A 181 6.32 21.21 -8.63
N ALA A 182 6.58 20.97 -7.33
CA ALA A 182 7.48 21.81 -6.54
C ALA A 182 8.76 21.00 -6.24
N VAL A 183 9.88 21.42 -6.83
CA VAL A 183 11.20 20.81 -6.57
C VAL A 183 11.89 21.55 -5.43
N THR A 184 12.40 20.81 -4.44
CA THR A 184 13.08 21.38 -3.26
C THR A 184 14.25 20.48 -2.82
N GLU A 185 15.04 20.95 -1.86
CA GLU A 185 16.03 20.10 -1.21
C GLU A 185 15.33 18.94 -0.45
N ARG A 186 16.02 17.79 -0.37
CA ARG A 186 15.46 16.58 0.24
C ARG A 186 14.99 16.80 1.68
N GLU A 187 15.74 17.56 2.44
CA GLU A 187 15.51 17.86 3.86
C GLU A 187 14.32 18.80 4.06
N LEU A 188 14.07 19.68 3.09
CA LEU A 188 13.01 20.70 3.16
C LEU A 188 11.63 20.18 2.74
N ARG A 189 11.56 19.04 2.04
CA ARG A 189 10.31 18.56 1.43
C ARG A 189 9.15 18.37 2.43
N PHE A 190 9.45 17.89 3.65
CA PHE A 190 8.41 17.70 4.68
C PHE A 190 8.02 19.02 5.34
N ALA A 191 8.97 19.94 5.52
CA ALA A 191 8.66 21.29 6.00
C ALA A 191 7.81 22.06 4.97
N ALA A 192 8.09 21.91 3.68
CA ALA A 192 7.27 22.47 2.60
C ALA A 192 5.85 21.90 2.59
N LEU A 193 5.71 20.57 2.76
CA LEU A 193 4.42 19.91 2.89
C LEU A 193 3.65 20.42 4.12
N GLU A 194 4.30 20.52 5.27
CA GLU A 194 3.69 21.04 6.49
C GLU A 194 3.25 22.50 6.32
N THR A 195 4.10 23.32 5.72
CA THR A 195 3.79 24.73 5.42
C THR A 195 2.54 24.84 4.56
N THR A 196 2.45 23.99 3.52
CA THR A 196 1.28 23.96 2.63
C THR A 196 0.04 23.47 3.39
N ALA A 197 0.16 22.42 4.21
CA ALA A 197 -0.94 21.86 5.01
C ALA A 197 -1.45 22.81 6.13
N ARG A 198 -0.69 23.85 6.47
CA ARG A 198 -1.16 24.92 7.40
C ARG A 198 -2.11 25.91 6.72
N ARG A 199 -2.14 25.94 5.40
CA ARG A 199 -3.09 26.76 4.66
C ARG A 199 -4.45 26.10 4.68
N ALA A 200 -5.49 26.87 4.95
CA ALA A 200 -6.85 26.36 5.11
C ALA A 200 -7.46 25.77 3.83
N ASP A 201 -6.86 26.01 2.67
CA ASP A 201 -7.35 25.61 1.36
C ASP A 201 -6.66 24.32 0.81
N TRP A 202 -5.62 23.81 1.49
CA TRP A 202 -4.87 22.62 1.07
C TRP A 202 -5.07 21.43 2.03
N PHE A 203 -5.38 20.27 1.46
CA PHE A 203 -5.48 19.02 2.20
C PHE A 203 -4.26 18.13 1.91
N PRO A 204 -3.48 17.74 2.92
CA PRO A 204 -2.31 16.89 2.73
C PRO A 204 -2.73 15.42 2.54
N ILE A 205 -2.24 14.81 1.45
CA ILE A 205 -2.35 13.38 1.21
C ILE A 205 -0.98 12.74 1.45
N GLY A 206 -0.74 12.27 2.63
CA GLY A 206 0.54 11.70 3.03
C GLY A 206 0.99 12.23 4.37
N LEU A 207 2.26 12.02 4.64
CA LEU A 207 2.85 12.31 5.95
C LEU A 207 3.48 13.69 5.96
N PHE A 208 3.23 14.42 7.03
CA PHE A 208 3.91 15.69 7.30
C PHE A 208 4.33 15.84 8.77
N LEU A 209 4.15 14.81 9.58
CA LEU A 209 4.64 14.78 10.97
C LEU A 209 5.94 13.98 11.06
N ALA A 210 6.78 14.32 12.05
CA ALA A 210 8.10 13.72 12.23
C ALA A 210 8.09 12.20 12.50
N LYS A 211 6.98 11.68 13.04
CA LYS A 211 6.75 10.22 13.16
C LYS A 211 6.02 9.69 11.94
N PRO A 212 6.16 8.38 11.61
CA PRO A 212 5.41 7.76 10.52
C PRO A 212 3.91 7.78 10.81
N VAL A 213 3.30 8.91 10.51
CA VAL A 213 1.86 9.13 10.65
C VAL A 213 1.16 8.70 9.40
N GLN A 214 0.11 7.96 9.57
CA GLN A 214 -0.75 7.54 8.48
C GLN A 214 -1.87 8.58 8.28
N ASN A 215 -2.24 8.83 7.03
CA ASN A 215 -3.48 9.52 6.75
C ASN A 215 -4.64 8.58 7.14
N ALA A 216 -5.40 8.95 8.17
CA ALA A 216 -6.46 8.10 8.73
C ALA A 216 -7.50 7.67 7.69
N PHE A 217 -7.79 8.52 6.70
CA PHE A 217 -8.76 8.21 5.64
C PHE A 217 -8.18 7.26 4.60
N GLY A 218 -6.96 7.48 4.16
CA GLY A 218 -6.33 6.70 3.10
C GLY A 218 -6.13 5.23 3.47
N VAL A 219 -5.72 4.98 4.70
CA VAL A 219 -5.50 3.60 5.20
C VAL A 219 -6.76 2.75 5.11
N GLU A 220 -7.94 3.34 5.25
CA GLU A 220 -9.21 2.62 5.17
C GLU A 220 -9.45 1.98 3.79
N GLY A 221 -8.92 2.55 2.71
CA GLY A 221 -8.98 1.95 1.38
C GLY A 221 -8.30 0.59 1.30
N TYR A 222 -7.29 0.37 2.12
CA TYR A 222 -6.58 -0.92 2.17
C TYR A 222 -7.34 -2.03 2.92
N ARG A 223 -8.43 -1.74 3.66
CA ARG A 223 -9.33 -2.79 4.19
C ARG A 223 -9.85 -3.69 3.08
N SER A 224 -10.09 -3.13 1.90
CA SER A 224 -10.56 -3.86 0.74
C SER A 224 -9.66 -5.01 0.29
N PHE A 225 -8.36 -5.02 0.65
CA PHE A 225 -7.50 -6.18 0.45
C PHE A 225 -8.06 -7.45 1.10
N ALA A 226 -8.43 -7.33 2.38
CA ALA A 226 -8.97 -8.46 3.13
C ALA A 226 -10.30 -8.94 2.53
N TYR A 227 -11.21 -8.01 2.25
CA TYR A 227 -12.52 -8.32 1.69
C TYR A 227 -12.41 -9.05 0.35
N GLU A 228 -11.55 -8.54 -0.54
CA GLU A 228 -11.33 -9.14 -1.86
C GLU A 228 -10.65 -10.50 -1.78
N VAL A 229 -9.61 -10.64 -0.96
CA VAL A 229 -8.88 -11.91 -0.83
C VAL A 229 -9.76 -12.99 -0.21
N VAL A 230 -10.52 -12.67 0.83
CA VAL A 230 -11.48 -13.61 1.45
C VAL A 230 -12.56 -14.02 0.45
N GLU A 231 -13.11 -13.08 -0.33
CA GLU A 231 -14.09 -13.39 -1.37
C GLU A 231 -13.48 -14.27 -2.49
N GLN A 232 -12.27 -13.97 -2.94
CA GLN A 232 -11.61 -14.67 -4.05
C GLN A 232 -11.13 -16.07 -3.68
N LEU A 233 -10.75 -16.30 -2.42
CA LEU A 233 -10.34 -17.62 -1.93
C LEU A 233 -11.50 -18.42 -1.36
N GLY A 234 -12.58 -17.75 -0.91
CA GLY A 234 -13.64 -18.37 -0.12
C GLY A 234 -13.26 -18.59 1.36
N GLU A 235 -12.05 -18.24 1.76
CA GLU A 235 -11.53 -18.38 3.12
C GLU A 235 -10.44 -17.33 3.42
N ALA A 236 -10.01 -17.24 4.70
CA ALA A 236 -8.82 -16.49 5.05
C ALA A 236 -7.54 -17.22 4.59
N PRO A 237 -6.55 -16.55 3.98
CA PRO A 237 -5.29 -17.19 3.67
C PRO A 237 -4.56 -17.63 4.96
N GLY A 238 -3.63 -18.58 4.85
CA GLY A 238 -2.73 -18.94 5.95
C GLY A 238 -1.74 -17.82 6.24
N ALA A 239 -1.23 -17.19 5.17
CA ALA A 239 -0.33 -16.02 5.26
C ALA A 239 -0.57 -15.04 4.14
N MET A 240 -0.38 -13.74 4.42
CA MET A 240 -0.42 -12.68 3.41
C MET A 240 0.80 -11.78 3.57
N LEU A 241 1.62 -11.70 2.50
CA LEU A 241 2.90 -11.01 2.50
C LEU A 241 2.78 -9.65 1.81
N PHE A 242 3.32 -8.61 2.46
CA PHE A 242 3.31 -7.24 1.95
C PHE A 242 4.73 -6.67 1.87
N PRO A 243 5.10 -6.00 0.76
CA PRO A 243 6.25 -5.11 0.75
C PRO A 243 5.99 -3.96 1.72
N CYS A 244 6.86 -3.77 2.71
CA CYS A 244 6.66 -2.78 3.76
C CYS A 244 7.75 -1.72 3.79
N ALA A 245 7.35 -0.45 3.57
CA ALA A 245 8.08 0.70 4.07
C ALA A 245 7.55 1.01 5.48
N ARG A 246 6.53 1.86 5.56
CA ARG A 246 5.84 2.19 6.81
C ARG A 246 4.77 1.18 7.23
N GLY A 247 4.33 0.30 6.31
CA GLY A 247 3.39 -0.78 6.59
C GLY A 247 1.91 -0.42 6.45
N ASN A 248 1.55 0.72 5.85
CA ASN A 248 0.16 1.18 5.73
C ASN A 248 -0.77 0.18 5.03
N GLY A 249 -0.27 -0.47 3.95
CA GLY A 249 -1.05 -1.47 3.22
C GLY A 249 -1.34 -2.71 4.08
N LEU A 250 -0.34 -3.18 4.81
CA LEU A 250 -0.45 -4.29 5.76
C LEU A 250 -1.43 -3.95 6.89
N TYR A 251 -1.28 -2.77 7.50
CA TYR A 251 -2.17 -2.34 8.59
C TYR A 251 -3.62 -2.17 8.13
N GLY A 252 -3.85 -1.56 6.96
CA GLY A 252 -5.21 -1.46 6.42
C GLY A 252 -5.83 -2.81 6.10
N ALA A 253 -5.05 -3.76 5.53
CA ALA A 253 -5.50 -5.13 5.34
C ALA A 253 -5.82 -5.83 6.67
N PHE A 254 -4.99 -5.65 7.71
CA PHE A 254 -5.25 -6.13 9.06
C PHE A 254 -6.61 -5.66 9.58
N LYS A 255 -6.91 -4.35 9.46
CA LYS A 255 -8.22 -3.80 9.85
C LYS A 255 -9.36 -4.47 9.08
N GLY A 256 -9.17 -4.74 7.79
CA GLY A 256 -10.16 -5.46 6.98
C GLY A 256 -10.34 -6.92 7.40
N PHE A 257 -9.28 -7.63 7.78
CA PHE A 257 -9.38 -8.98 8.34
C PHE A 257 -10.05 -9.01 9.71
N LEU A 258 -9.84 -7.97 10.54
CA LEU A 258 -10.60 -7.81 11.78
C LEU A 258 -12.10 -7.67 11.48
N ASP A 259 -12.48 -6.87 10.50
CA ASP A 259 -13.88 -6.72 10.07
C ASP A 259 -14.46 -8.08 9.62
N CYS A 260 -13.74 -8.84 8.81
CA CYS A 260 -14.18 -10.18 8.36
C CYS A 260 -14.36 -11.15 9.50
N ARG A 261 -13.43 -11.14 10.48
CA ARG A 261 -13.50 -12.00 11.68
C ARG A 261 -14.68 -11.60 12.57
N ASP A 262 -14.79 -10.31 12.87
CA ASP A 262 -15.81 -9.80 13.78
C ASP A 262 -17.23 -9.93 13.19
N ALA A 263 -17.33 -9.97 11.85
CA ALA A 263 -18.56 -10.31 11.12
C ALA A 263 -18.83 -11.81 10.99
N GLY A 264 -17.93 -12.68 11.48
CA GLY A 264 -18.07 -14.12 11.37
C GLY A 264 -17.85 -14.71 9.97
N VAL A 265 -17.24 -13.92 9.05
CA VAL A 265 -16.91 -14.35 7.67
C VAL A 265 -15.68 -15.26 7.66
N ILE A 266 -14.74 -15.03 8.57
CA ILE A 266 -13.56 -15.88 8.79
C ILE A 266 -13.45 -16.24 10.27
N ALA A 267 -12.94 -17.44 10.55
CA ALA A 267 -12.78 -17.92 11.93
C ALA A 267 -11.52 -17.36 12.63
N ALA A 268 -10.45 -17.11 11.87
CA ALA A 268 -9.17 -16.65 12.40
C ALA A 268 -8.49 -15.67 11.43
N LEU A 269 -7.63 -14.81 11.98
CA LEU A 269 -6.81 -13.89 11.18
C LEU A 269 -5.73 -14.66 10.41
N PRO A 270 -5.39 -14.26 9.18
CA PRO A 270 -4.20 -14.76 8.51
C PRO A 270 -2.94 -14.24 9.22
N ARG A 271 -1.83 -14.96 9.08
CA ARG A 271 -0.53 -14.43 9.47
C ARG A 271 -0.11 -13.33 8.51
N LEU A 272 0.03 -12.10 9.00
CA LEU A 272 0.51 -10.98 8.19
C LEU A 272 2.03 -10.94 8.20
N VAL A 273 2.63 -10.83 7.02
CA VAL A 273 4.09 -10.88 6.88
C VAL A 273 4.59 -9.57 6.25
N ALA A 274 5.38 -8.83 7.01
CA ALA A 274 6.10 -7.69 6.45
C ALA A 274 7.37 -8.17 5.74
N THR A 275 7.55 -7.76 4.49
CA THR A 275 8.76 -8.06 3.73
C THR A 275 9.50 -6.77 3.40
N GLN A 276 10.78 -6.71 3.74
CA GLN A 276 11.60 -5.50 3.70
C GLN A 276 12.98 -5.79 3.09
N PRO A 277 13.69 -4.78 2.56
CA PRO A 277 15.12 -4.94 2.28
C PRO A 277 15.92 -5.19 3.57
N GLU A 278 16.94 -6.00 3.52
CA GLU A 278 17.72 -6.48 4.68
C GLU A 278 18.28 -5.36 5.57
N ARG A 279 18.59 -4.18 5.00
CA ARG A 279 19.11 -3.03 5.75
C ARG A 279 18.06 -1.94 6.03
N ALA A 280 16.83 -2.17 5.63
CA ALA A 280 15.66 -1.32 5.92
C ALA A 280 14.54 -2.15 6.59
N ASN A 281 14.92 -3.15 7.41
CA ASN A 281 14.06 -4.17 7.99
C ASN A 281 13.59 -3.82 9.41
N SER A 282 13.13 -2.59 9.60
CA SER A 282 12.68 -2.04 10.88
C SER A 282 11.74 -2.98 11.65
N ILE A 283 10.78 -3.62 10.97
CA ILE A 283 9.81 -4.54 11.61
C ILE A 283 10.50 -5.81 12.10
N GLU A 284 11.31 -6.47 11.27
CA GLU A 284 12.03 -7.69 11.64
C GLU A 284 12.92 -7.44 12.87
N VAL A 285 13.71 -6.34 12.85
CA VAL A 285 14.57 -5.95 13.97
C VAL A 285 13.76 -5.64 15.23
N SER A 286 12.60 -4.99 15.10
CA SER A 286 11.72 -4.67 16.24
C SER A 286 11.15 -5.93 16.89
N LEU A 287 10.74 -6.90 16.08
CA LEU A 287 10.24 -8.18 16.58
C LEU A 287 11.35 -8.97 17.27
N ALA A 288 12.53 -9.07 16.66
CA ALA A 288 13.68 -9.78 17.21
C ALA A 288 14.15 -9.20 18.56
N ARG A 289 14.02 -7.88 18.73
CA ARG A 289 14.38 -7.19 19.99
C ARG A 289 13.25 -7.17 21.02
N GLY A 290 12.07 -7.64 20.70
CA GLY A 290 10.90 -7.47 21.55
C GLY A 290 10.55 -6.00 21.83
N ALA A 291 10.92 -5.09 20.91
CA ALA A 291 10.77 -3.64 21.11
C ALA A 291 9.30 -3.22 21.10
N ASN A 292 8.87 -2.34 22.03
CA ASN A 292 7.48 -1.87 22.08
C ASN A 292 7.08 -0.97 20.92
N SER A 293 8.04 -0.33 20.26
CA SER A 293 7.84 0.52 19.08
C SER A 293 8.78 0.14 17.97
N ALA A 294 8.44 0.52 16.74
CA ALA A 294 9.27 0.27 15.58
C ALA A 294 10.66 0.92 15.72
N VAL A 295 11.70 0.11 15.53
CA VAL A 295 13.10 0.54 15.66
C VAL A 295 13.50 1.33 14.43
N GLU A 296 14.05 2.52 14.63
CA GLU A 296 14.63 3.31 13.56
C GLU A 296 16.03 2.78 13.19
N LEU A 297 16.26 2.62 11.89
CA LEU A 297 17.50 2.12 11.32
C LEU A 297 18.25 3.24 10.57
N PRO A 298 19.56 3.11 10.37
CA PRO A 298 20.30 4.04 9.53
C PRO A 298 19.75 4.09 8.10
N PRO A 299 19.80 5.25 7.43
CA PRO A 299 19.38 5.37 6.03
C PRO A 299 20.13 4.38 5.13
N PHE A 300 19.39 3.72 4.26
CA PHE A 300 19.92 2.77 3.30
C PHE A 300 19.29 2.95 1.92
N GLN A 301 20.08 2.73 0.87
CA GLN A 301 19.59 2.71 -0.51
C GLN A 301 19.48 1.25 -0.99
N SER A 302 18.28 0.90 -1.47
CA SER A 302 17.98 -0.40 -2.05
C SER A 302 17.43 -0.24 -3.47
N ALA A 303 17.59 -1.26 -4.30
CA ALA A 303 16.83 -1.37 -5.55
C ALA A 303 15.31 -1.37 -5.32
N ALA A 304 14.87 -1.87 -4.16
CA ALA A 304 13.49 -1.78 -3.69
C ALA A 304 13.17 -0.39 -3.09
N LYS A 305 13.30 0.66 -3.90
CA LYS A 305 13.25 2.07 -3.49
C LYS A 305 12.01 2.46 -2.71
N SER A 306 10.85 1.92 -3.08
CA SER A 306 9.57 2.24 -2.45
C SER A 306 9.43 1.68 -1.02
N THR A 307 10.39 0.85 -0.56
CA THR A 307 10.42 0.22 0.76
C THR A 307 11.66 0.57 1.59
N SER A 308 12.52 1.48 1.10
CA SER A 308 13.77 1.88 1.77
C SER A 308 13.54 3.01 2.79
N GLU A 309 12.63 2.81 3.74
CA GLU A 309 12.37 3.74 4.85
C GLU A 309 13.16 3.34 6.09
N THR A 310 13.58 4.33 6.89
CA THR A 310 14.38 4.09 8.10
C THR A 310 13.58 3.48 9.24
N VAL A 311 12.26 3.71 9.26
CA VAL A 311 11.37 3.24 10.32
C VAL A 311 9.99 2.91 9.79
N SER A 312 9.42 1.81 10.26
CA SER A 312 8.03 1.41 10.01
C SER A 312 7.07 2.04 11.03
N SER A 313 5.77 1.82 10.88
CA SER A 313 4.79 2.29 11.87
C SER A 313 4.60 1.28 13.01
N ASP A 314 4.30 1.79 14.20
CA ASP A 314 3.92 0.97 15.34
C ASP A 314 2.64 0.16 15.04
N ASP A 315 1.69 0.75 14.29
CA ASP A 315 0.46 0.08 13.84
C ASP A 315 0.74 -1.20 13.02
N ALA A 316 1.73 -1.15 12.12
CA ALA A 316 2.12 -2.32 11.33
C ALA A 316 2.78 -3.39 12.21
N LEU A 317 3.61 -2.97 13.17
CA LEU A 317 4.25 -3.87 14.14
C LEU A 317 3.20 -4.57 15.02
N ASP A 318 2.22 -3.83 15.52
CA ASP A 318 1.12 -4.38 16.33
C ASP A 318 0.19 -5.29 15.53
N ALA A 319 -0.07 -4.96 14.26
CA ALA A 319 -0.84 -5.83 13.36
C ALA A 319 -0.15 -7.19 13.15
N ILE A 320 1.17 -7.19 12.96
CA ILE A 320 1.94 -8.44 12.81
C ILE A 320 1.91 -9.26 14.09
N ARG A 321 2.12 -8.65 15.26
CA ARG A 321 2.03 -9.34 16.55
C ARG A 321 0.65 -9.94 16.76
N THR A 322 -0.41 -9.15 16.54
CA THR A 322 -1.79 -9.59 16.76
C THR A 322 -2.19 -10.73 15.83
N SER A 323 -1.66 -10.75 14.61
CA SER A 323 -1.90 -11.81 13.63
C SER A 323 -0.94 -13.00 13.76
N ALA A 324 -0.09 -13.05 14.79
CA ALA A 324 0.99 -14.02 14.95
C ALA A 324 1.86 -14.15 13.68
N GLY A 325 2.10 -13.03 13.02
CA GLY A 325 2.80 -12.93 11.74
C GLY A 325 4.32 -12.80 11.87
N PHE A 326 4.97 -12.38 10.78
CA PHE A 326 6.42 -12.33 10.69
C PHE A 326 6.91 -11.01 10.11
N GLY A 327 8.10 -10.58 10.53
CA GLY A 327 8.94 -9.64 9.80
C GLY A 327 10.04 -10.44 9.10
N LEU A 328 10.18 -10.30 7.80
CA LEU A 328 11.20 -10.99 7.00
C LEU A 328 11.90 -9.96 6.11
N SER A 329 13.19 -10.18 5.89
CA SER A 329 13.97 -9.33 4.99
C SER A 329 14.66 -10.12 3.88
N ALA A 330 15.01 -9.42 2.81
CA ALA A 330 15.70 -9.98 1.66
C ALA A 330 16.89 -9.10 1.27
N SER A 331 17.99 -9.75 0.85
CA SER A 331 19.15 -9.09 0.27
C SER A 331 18.84 -8.52 -1.13
N GLU A 332 19.67 -7.63 -1.63
CA GLU A 332 19.54 -7.07 -2.99
C GLU A 332 19.54 -8.19 -4.06
N GLU A 333 20.36 -9.22 -3.87
CA GLU A 333 20.43 -10.37 -4.77
C GLU A 333 19.12 -11.19 -4.73
N GLU A 334 18.60 -11.50 -3.52
CA GLU A 334 17.34 -12.21 -3.36
C GLU A 334 16.17 -11.45 -4.00
N ILE A 335 16.15 -10.11 -3.89
CA ILE A 335 15.13 -9.25 -4.49
C ILE A 335 15.20 -9.31 -6.02
N HIS A 336 16.39 -9.22 -6.62
CA HIS A 336 16.57 -9.30 -8.06
C HIS A 336 16.20 -10.68 -8.60
N ASN A 337 16.60 -11.74 -7.91
CA ASN A 337 16.27 -13.12 -8.29
C ASN A 337 14.74 -13.36 -8.22
N ALA A 338 14.07 -12.78 -7.22
CA ALA A 338 12.62 -12.85 -7.11
C ALA A 338 11.92 -12.09 -8.26
N ALA A 339 12.42 -10.91 -8.64
CA ALA A 339 11.89 -10.17 -9.80
C ALA A 339 12.06 -10.97 -11.10
N SER A 340 13.19 -11.64 -11.29
CA SER A 340 13.44 -12.53 -12.42
C SER A 340 12.49 -13.74 -12.42
N SER A 341 12.26 -14.35 -11.24
CA SER A 341 11.31 -15.46 -11.10
C SER A 341 9.86 -15.04 -11.38
N LEU A 342 9.47 -13.81 -11.01
CA LEU A 342 8.17 -13.26 -11.37
C LEU A 342 8.05 -13.01 -12.88
N ALA A 343 9.13 -12.63 -13.54
CA ALA A 343 9.14 -12.52 -15.01
C ALA A 343 8.94 -13.90 -15.70
N GLU A 344 9.45 -14.99 -15.12
CA GLU A 344 9.17 -16.37 -15.58
C GLU A 344 7.67 -16.71 -15.43
N GLU A 345 6.97 -16.17 -14.42
CA GLU A 345 5.51 -16.27 -14.28
C GLU A 345 4.74 -15.34 -15.25
N GLY A 346 5.44 -14.54 -16.07
CA GLY A 346 4.85 -13.53 -16.96
C GLY A 346 4.48 -12.22 -16.27
N LEU A 347 5.00 -11.96 -15.08
CA LEU A 347 4.66 -10.81 -14.26
C LEU A 347 5.78 -9.78 -14.24
N ASN A 348 5.51 -8.57 -14.78
CA ASN A 348 6.40 -7.43 -14.70
C ASN A 348 6.01 -6.55 -13.52
N VAL A 349 6.85 -6.49 -12.49
CA VAL A 349 6.59 -5.77 -11.25
C VAL A 349 7.72 -4.80 -10.89
N GLU A 350 7.39 -3.76 -10.14
CA GLU A 350 8.39 -2.92 -9.47
C GLU A 350 9.27 -3.77 -8.53
N THR A 351 10.56 -3.46 -8.44
CA THR A 351 11.52 -4.22 -7.60
C THR A 351 11.05 -4.38 -6.15
N SER A 352 10.46 -3.33 -5.57
CA SER A 352 9.86 -3.41 -4.23
C SER A 352 8.73 -4.44 -4.13
N SER A 353 7.99 -4.66 -5.22
CA SER A 353 6.90 -5.64 -5.27
C SER A 353 7.37 -7.09 -5.33
N ALA A 354 8.66 -7.33 -5.59
CA ALA A 354 9.24 -8.66 -5.58
C ALA A 354 9.61 -9.16 -4.16
N LEU A 355 9.66 -8.27 -3.17
CA LEU A 355 10.02 -8.59 -1.77
C LEU A 355 9.21 -9.76 -1.16
N PRO A 356 7.90 -9.87 -1.33
CA PRO A 356 7.14 -11.01 -0.84
C PRO A 356 7.68 -12.34 -1.36
N VAL A 357 7.99 -12.40 -2.65
CA VAL A 357 8.53 -13.61 -3.29
C VAL A 357 9.96 -13.88 -2.82
N ALA A 358 10.80 -12.85 -2.67
CA ALA A 358 12.16 -12.98 -2.16
C ALA A 358 12.20 -13.56 -0.72
N CYS A 359 11.17 -13.29 0.08
CA CYS A 359 11.08 -13.76 1.46
C CYS A 359 10.42 -15.16 1.60
N LEU A 360 9.81 -15.74 0.56
CA LEU A 360 9.17 -17.05 0.64
C LEU A 360 10.10 -18.17 1.13
N PRO A 361 11.36 -18.28 0.70
CA PRO A 361 12.26 -19.32 1.21
C PRO A 361 12.51 -19.22 2.72
N LYS A 362 12.52 -17.99 3.27
CA LYS A 362 12.65 -17.74 4.71
C LYS A 362 11.34 -18.08 5.45
N LEU A 363 10.20 -17.70 4.88
CA LEU A 363 8.89 -18.07 5.41
C LEU A 363 8.70 -19.58 5.50
N CYS A 364 9.16 -20.34 4.50
CA CYS A 364 9.10 -21.80 4.49
C CYS A 364 9.88 -22.47 5.63
N LYS A 365 10.80 -21.75 6.25
CA LYS A 365 11.62 -22.23 7.38
C LYS A 365 11.12 -21.70 8.73
N ALA A 366 10.12 -20.80 8.71
CA ALA A 366 9.59 -20.21 9.93
C ALA A 366 8.73 -21.21 10.71
N ASP A 367 8.86 -21.21 12.02
CA ASP A 367 8.10 -22.08 12.89
C ASP A 367 6.59 -21.80 12.80
N GLY A 368 5.82 -22.89 12.68
CA GLY A 368 4.37 -22.82 12.58
C GLY A 368 3.84 -22.26 11.27
N PHE A 369 4.66 -22.15 10.21
CA PHE A 369 4.18 -21.87 8.86
C PHE A 369 3.57 -23.15 8.25
N ASP A 370 2.31 -23.04 7.84
CA ASP A 370 1.57 -24.12 7.17
C ASP A 370 1.58 -23.88 5.64
N ARG A 371 2.25 -24.78 4.92
CA ARG A 371 2.41 -24.71 3.45
C ARG A 371 1.17 -25.11 2.68
N ASP A 372 0.27 -25.88 3.32
CA ASP A 372 -0.93 -26.41 2.68
C ASP A 372 -2.08 -25.39 2.69
N ARG A 373 -1.96 -24.33 3.48
CA ARG A 373 -2.90 -23.21 3.46
C ARG A 373 -2.55 -22.17 2.39
N PRO A 374 -3.53 -21.44 1.83
CA PRO A 374 -3.29 -20.41 0.85
C PRO A 374 -2.27 -19.35 1.33
N VAL A 375 -1.29 -19.04 0.49
CA VAL A 375 -0.29 -17.98 0.72
C VAL A 375 -0.46 -16.91 -0.34
N VAL A 376 -0.63 -15.66 0.08
CA VAL A 376 -0.85 -14.53 -0.83
C VAL A 376 0.32 -13.57 -0.80
N CYS A 377 1.00 -13.38 -1.93
CA CYS A 377 1.99 -12.33 -2.14
C CYS A 377 1.35 -11.11 -2.81
N VAL A 378 1.40 -9.94 -2.17
CA VAL A 378 0.87 -8.70 -2.74
C VAL A 378 1.92 -8.07 -3.64
N LEU A 379 1.64 -8.02 -4.94
CA LEU A 379 2.48 -7.36 -5.94
C LEU A 379 1.98 -5.92 -6.11
N THR A 380 2.56 -5.00 -5.36
CA THR A 380 2.01 -3.68 -5.06
C THR A 380 2.01 -2.70 -6.23
N ALA A 381 2.90 -2.87 -7.22
CA ALA A 381 3.00 -1.97 -8.37
C ALA A 381 3.62 -2.66 -9.59
N GLY A 382 3.27 -2.19 -10.77
CA GLY A 382 3.86 -2.61 -12.03
C GLY A 382 5.28 -2.09 -12.24
N GLY A 383 6.07 -2.84 -13.02
CA GLY A 383 7.47 -2.54 -13.31
C GLY A 383 7.70 -1.52 -14.42
N GLN A 384 6.66 -1.16 -15.19
CA GLN A 384 6.83 -0.37 -16.44
C GLN A 384 7.53 0.97 -16.23
N ARG A 385 7.29 1.66 -15.10
CA ARG A 385 7.92 2.93 -14.75
C ARG A 385 9.39 2.81 -14.34
N TRP A 386 9.83 1.60 -13.98
CA TRP A 386 11.12 1.36 -13.33
C TRP A 386 12.08 0.53 -14.19
N MET A 387 11.66 0.07 -15.37
CA MET A 387 12.45 -0.81 -16.25
C MET A 387 13.83 -0.26 -16.62
N VAL A 388 13.96 1.06 -16.76
CA VAL A 388 15.26 1.71 -17.06
C VAL A 388 16.28 1.56 -15.91
N GLN A 389 15.82 1.15 -14.73
CA GLN A 389 16.66 1.02 -13.52
C GLN A 389 17.04 -0.43 -13.19
N THR A 390 16.51 -1.42 -13.90
CA THR A 390 16.85 -2.83 -13.69
C THR A 390 18.07 -3.19 -14.53
N LYS A 391 19.19 -3.50 -13.88
CA LYS A 391 20.44 -3.92 -14.51
C LYS A 391 20.35 -5.28 -15.25
N HIS A 392 19.24 -5.98 -15.18
CA HIS A 392 19.13 -7.39 -15.57
C HIS A 392 18.45 -7.65 -16.92
N ALA A 393 17.89 -6.66 -17.59
CA ALA A 393 17.33 -6.84 -18.91
C ALA A 393 18.24 -6.18 -19.95
N LEU A 394 19.35 -6.82 -20.27
CA LEU A 394 19.95 -6.58 -21.59
C LEU A 394 18.95 -7.05 -22.62
N PRO A 395 18.49 -6.18 -23.51
CA PRO A 395 17.54 -6.60 -24.54
C PRO A 395 18.21 -7.68 -25.39
N ARG A 396 17.56 -8.84 -25.48
CA ARG A 396 17.90 -9.84 -26.49
C ARG A 396 17.33 -9.34 -27.82
N VAL A 397 17.98 -8.33 -28.36
CA VAL A 397 17.63 -7.78 -29.69
C VAL A 397 18.59 -8.39 -30.70
N PHE A 398 18.03 -9.04 -31.67
CA PHE A 398 18.76 -9.60 -32.80
C PHE A 398 18.36 -8.82 -34.03
N GLU A 399 19.34 -8.38 -34.82
CA GLU A 399 19.11 -7.71 -36.07
C GLU A 399 19.16 -8.74 -37.22
N ALA A 400 18.17 -8.74 -38.09
CA ALA A 400 18.12 -9.52 -39.32
C ALA A 400 17.91 -8.57 -40.49
N ALA A 401 18.90 -8.39 -41.32
CA ALA A 401 18.84 -7.55 -42.53
C ALA A 401 18.10 -8.21 -43.68
N THR A 402 18.03 -9.54 -43.71
CA THR A 402 17.38 -10.34 -44.75
C THR A 402 16.51 -11.43 -44.10
N ILE A 403 15.60 -12.02 -44.90
CA ILE A 403 14.82 -13.16 -44.44
C ILE A 403 15.72 -14.34 -44.09
N ALA A 404 16.80 -14.58 -44.86
CA ALA A 404 17.78 -15.63 -44.56
C ALA A 404 18.50 -15.42 -43.22
N ASP A 405 18.73 -14.17 -42.80
CA ASP A 405 19.28 -13.87 -41.47
C ASP A 405 18.24 -14.12 -40.37
N PHE A 406 16.98 -13.80 -40.63
CA PHE A 406 15.89 -14.10 -39.70
C PHE A 406 15.69 -15.60 -39.50
N GLU A 407 15.75 -16.40 -40.59
CA GLU A 407 15.68 -17.86 -40.49
C GLU A 407 16.81 -18.45 -39.62
N LYS A 408 18.04 -17.93 -39.74
CA LYS A 408 19.14 -18.32 -38.83
C LYS A 408 18.87 -18.04 -37.36
N LEU A 409 18.10 -16.96 -37.04
CA LEU A 409 17.73 -16.65 -35.66
C LEU A 409 16.70 -17.64 -35.10
N LEU A 410 15.85 -18.22 -35.93
CA LEU A 410 14.88 -19.24 -35.50
C LEU A 410 15.58 -20.57 -35.16
N ASP A 411 16.72 -20.88 -35.79
CA ASP A 411 17.49 -22.10 -35.58
C ASP A 411 18.53 -21.95 -34.46
N ALA A 412 18.82 -20.72 -34.03
CA ALA A 412 19.74 -20.44 -32.91
C ALA A 412 19.11 -20.81 -31.57
N LYS A 413 19.75 -21.73 -30.81
CA LYS A 413 19.29 -22.18 -29.48
C LYS A 413 19.56 -21.15 -28.38
#